data_9e3eeefe8f88cf795a2abd5675c36c30
#
_entry.id   9e3eeefe8f88cf795a2abd5675c36c30
#
_cell.length_a   1.000
_cell.length_b   1.000
_cell.length_c   1.000
_cell.angle_alpha   90.00
_cell.angle_beta   90.00
_cell.angle_gamma   90.00
#
_symmetry.space_group_name_H-M   'P 1'
#
loop_
_entity.id
_entity.type
_entity.pdbx_description
1 polymer ?
#
loop_
_entity_poly.entity_id
_entity_poly.type
_entity_poly.pdbx_seq_one_letter_code
_entity_poly.pdbx_strand_id
1 'polypeptide(L)'
;MVINLIQNDLKIDVTNVRFHAVHRVGKPAVGKTRPIIARFVCCEDRDLVWSKKKDLKNSTTYWDAHITQDYVKAIQQERRILIKAMKKARALGLDSKVIDRYLFIGEEFRFTCGTIPEHFKESSMETEITTYKSISASWNYDFTLKL
;
A
#
# COMPACT_ATOMS: atom_id res chain seq x y z
N MET A 1 9.38 -17.77 7.31
CA MET A 1 8.09 -17.40 6.65
C MET A 1 8.29 -16.34 5.57
N VAL A 2 8.73 -15.09 5.87
CA VAL A 2 8.92 -14.03 4.84
C VAL A 2 9.93 -14.42 3.78
N ILE A 3 11.09 -14.95 4.18
CA ILE A 3 12.13 -15.43 3.25
C ILE A 3 11.58 -16.56 2.35
N ASN A 4 10.86 -17.51 2.92
CA ASN A 4 10.28 -18.62 2.12
C ASN A 4 9.27 -18.10 1.09
N LEU A 5 8.43 -17.12 1.45
CA LEU A 5 7.51 -16.48 0.51
C LEU A 5 8.28 -15.78 -0.63
N ILE A 6 9.32 -15.01 -0.30
CA ILE A 6 10.12 -14.30 -1.30
C ILE A 6 10.82 -15.29 -2.24
N GLN A 7 11.42 -16.35 -1.69
CA GLN A 7 12.18 -17.31 -2.46
C GLN A 7 11.29 -18.26 -3.27
N ASN A 8 10.26 -18.83 -2.62
CA ASN A 8 9.50 -19.92 -3.22
C ASN A 8 8.34 -19.42 -4.08
N ASP A 9 7.66 -18.35 -3.65
CA ASP A 9 6.46 -17.87 -4.32
C ASP A 9 6.75 -16.72 -5.29
N LEU A 10 7.63 -15.79 -4.92
CA LEU A 10 8.05 -14.70 -5.80
C LEU A 10 9.25 -15.07 -6.70
N LYS A 11 9.89 -16.23 -6.47
CA LYS A 11 11.05 -16.70 -7.25
C LYS A 11 12.20 -15.68 -7.27
N ILE A 12 12.47 -15.08 -6.12
CA ILE A 12 13.57 -14.12 -5.92
C ILE A 12 14.68 -14.81 -5.13
N ASP A 13 15.91 -14.68 -5.58
CA ASP A 13 17.08 -15.13 -4.82
C ASP A 13 17.24 -14.30 -3.54
N VAL A 14 17.20 -14.97 -2.40
CA VAL A 14 17.27 -14.35 -1.08
C VAL A 14 18.67 -14.41 -0.45
N THR A 15 19.68 -14.91 -1.16
CA THR A 15 21.03 -15.13 -0.63
C THR A 15 21.62 -13.86 -0.01
N ASN A 16 21.38 -12.71 -0.64
CA ASN A 16 21.88 -11.40 -0.21
C ASN A 16 20.80 -10.50 0.39
N VAL A 17 19.53 -10.93 0.40
CA VAL A 17 18.43 -10.13 0.94
C VAL A 17 18.55 -10.01 2.45
N ARG A 18 18.68 -8.79 2.94
CA ARG A 18 18.78 -8.49 4.37
C ARG A 18 17.65 -7.59 4.85
N PHE A 19 17.21 -7.84 6.08
CA PHE A 19 16.18 -7.06 6.74
C PHE A 19 16.75 -6.33 7.96
N HIS A 20 16.37 -5.07 8.13
CA HIS A 20 16.57 -4.36 9.40
C HIS A 20 15.65 -4.91 10.48
N ALA A 21 14.42 -5.22 10.12
CA ALA A 21 13.42 -5.74 11.05
C ALA A 21 12.35 -6.54 10.31
N VAL A 22 11.87 -7.61 10.93
CA VAL A 22 10.69 -8.36 10.51
C VAL A 22 9.88 -8.69 11.75
N HIS A 23 8.67 -8.17 11.86
CA HIS A 23 7.82 -8.41 13.02
C HIS A 23 6.33 -8.38 12.69
N ARG A 24 5.52 -9.02 13.52
CA ARG A 24 4.06 -8.97 13.42
C ARG A 24 3.51 -7.74 14.11
N VAL A 25 2.52 -7.10 13.49
CA VAL A 25 1.89 -5.88 14.00
C VAL A 25 0.51 -6.19 14.59
N GLY A 26 0.15 -5.45 15.64
CA GLY A 26 -1.13 -5.57 16.31
C GLY A 26 -1.16 -6.64 17.41
N LYS A 27 -2.22 -6.61 18.21
CA LYS A 27 -2.44 -7.57 19.30
C LYS A 27 -2.85 -8.94 18.74
N PRO A 28 -2.37 -10.05 19.31
CA PRO A 28 -2.88 -11.37 18.97
C PRO A 28 -4.39 -11.45 19.24
N ALA A 29 -5.13 -12.04 18.31
CA ALA A 29 -6.56 -12.33 18.50
C ALA A 29 -6.89 -13.65 17.81
N VAL A 30 -7.79 -14.41 18.40
CA VAL A 30 -8.22 -15.69 17.88
C VAL A 30 -8.86 -15.51 16.50
N GLY A 31 -8.47 -16.33 15.54
CA GLY A 31 -9.00 -16.30 14.18
C GLY A 31 -8.55 -15.10 13.33
N LYS A 32 -7.64 -14.25 13.82
CA LYS A 32 -7.12 -13.12 13.04
C LYS A 32 -5.63 -13.27 12.76
N THR A 33 -5.30 -13.27 11.50
CA THR A 33 -3.90 -13.23 11.04
C THR A 33 -3.36 -11.81 11.18
N ARG A 34 -2.24 -11.66 11.91
CA ARG A 34 -1.59 -10.36 12.09
C ARG A 34 -0.70 -10.05 10.88
N PRO A 35 -0.76 -8.82 10.36
CA PRO A 35 0.17 -8.38 9.32
C PRO A 35 1.63 -8.46 9.80
N ILE A 36 2.53 -8.66 8.86
CA ILE A 36 3.98 -8.63 9.08
C ILE A 36 4.52 -7.39 8.42
N ILE A 37 5.30 -6.59 9.14
CA ILE A 37 6.14 -5.54 8.58
C ILE A 37 7.52 -6.12 8.35
N ALA A 38 8.04 -5.95 7.14
CA ALA A 38 9.41 -6.29 6.76
C ALA A 38 10.11 -5.03 6.25
N ARG A 39 11.15 -4.62 6.95
CA ARG A 39 11.99 -3.48 6.58
C ARG A 39 13.27 -3.98 5.95
N PHE A 40 13.46 -3.70 4.68
CA PHE A 40 14.65 -4.09 3.93
C PHE A 40 15.86 -3.20 4.27
N VAL A 41 17.05 -3.76 4.19
CA VAL A 41 18.31 -3.00 4.27
C VAL A 41 18.54 -2.27 2.95
N CYS A 42 18.27 -2.94 1.83
CA CYS A 42 18.50 -2.43 0.48
C CYS A 42 17.16 -2.07 -0.19
N CYS A 43 17.10 -0.92 -0.84
CA CYS A 43 15.90 -0.49 -1.54
C CYS A 43 15.66 -1.29 -2.82
N GLU A 44 16.72 -1.78 -3.49
CA GLU A 44 16.62 -2.61 -4.68
C GLU A 44 15.92 -3.94 -4.37
N ASP A 45 16.25 -4.59 -3.24
CA ASP A 45 15.60 -5.82 -2.80
C ASP A 45 14.11 -5.59 -2.56
N ARG A 46 13.79 -4.48 -1.88
CA ARG A 46 12.40 -4.04 -1.65
C ARG A 46 11.64 -3.86 -2.96
N ASP A 47 12.22 -3.13 -3.90
CA ASP A 47 11.59 -2.79 -5.18
C ASP A 47 11.43 -4.02 -6.06
N LEU A 48 12.37 -4.96 -6.00
CA LEU A 48 12.26 -6.25 -6.66
C LEU A 48 11.08 -7.07 -6.12
N VAL A 49 10.94 -7.16 -4.80
CA VAL A 49 9.78 -7.84 -4.16
C VAL A 49 8.48 -7.12 -4.53
N TRP A 50 8.48 -5.80 -4.54
CA TRP A 50 7.31 -5.00 -4.93
C TRP A 50 6.88 -5.24 -6.38
N SER A 51 7.82 -5.32 -7.30
CA SER A 51 7.54 -5.57 -8.73
C SER A 51 6.85 -6.92 -8.95
N LYS A 52 7.27 -7.94 -8.19
CA LYS A 52 6.77 -9.32 -8.30
C LYS A 52 5.56 -9.64 -7.42
N LYS A 53 5.04 -8.70 -6.66
CA LYS A 53 3.91 -8.94 -5.73
C LYS A 53 2.67 -9.55 -6.35
N LYS A 54 2.47 -9.37 -7.66
CA LYS A 54 1.33 -9.95 -8.40
C LYS A 54 1.44 -11.47 -8.53
N ASP A 55 2.64 -12.01 -8.48
CA ASP A 55 2.91 -13.44 -8.64
C ASP A 55 2.38 -14.24 -7.44
N LEU A 56 2.12 -13.59 -6.29
CA LEU A 56 1.48 -14.23 -5.14
C LEU A 56 0.10 -14.80 -5.44
N LYS A 57 -0.61 -14.27 -6.43
CA LYS A 57 -1.90 -14.84 -6.85
C LYS A 57 -1.79 -16.27 -7.36
N ASN A 58 -0.59 -16.65 -7.83
CA ASN A 58 -0.31 -18.00 -8.33
C ASN A 58 0.26 -18.91 -7.24
N SER A 59 0.44 -18.40 -6.01
CA SER A 59 0.91 -19.20 -4.89
C SER A 59 -0.18 -20.15 -4.40
N THR A 60 0.18 -21.38 -4.13
CA THR A 60 -0.72 -22.38 -3.52
C THR A 60 -0.87 -22.17 -2.01
N THR A 61 0.15 -21.59 -1.36
CA THR A 61 0.21 -21.41 0.09
C THR A 61 -0.25 -20.02 0.52
N TYR A 62 0.05 -18.98 -0.27
CA TYR A 62 -0.14 -17.57 0.06
C TYR A 62 -1.04 -16.85 -0.95
N TRP A 63 -1.99 -17.56 -1.56
CA TRP A 63 -2.89 -17.01 -2.58
C TRP A 63 -3.72 -15.82 -2.13
N ASP A 64 -4.02 -15.69 -0.83
CA ASP A 64 -4.74 -14.58 -0.20
C ASP A 64 -3.82 -13.52 0.44
N ALA A 65 -2.49 -13.73 0.36
CA ALA A 65 -1.54 -12.79 0.89
C ALA A 65 -1.40 -11.55 -0.01
N HIS A 66 -1.26 -10.40 0.61
CA HIS A 66 -1.09 -9.13 -0.10
C HIS A 66 0.15 -8.40 0.40
N ILE A 67 0.99 -7.96 -0.52
CA ILE A 67 2.10 -7.06 -0.24
C ILE A 67 1.61 -5.63 -0.45
N THR A 68 1.64 -4.82 0.60
CA THR A 68 1.25 -3.41 0.57
C THR A 68 2.38 -2.55 1.16
N GLN A 69 2.47 -1.31 0.74
CA GLN A 69 3.38 -0.35 1.37
C GLN A 69 2.84 0.04 2.74
N ASP A 70 3.75 0.15 3.70
CA ASP A 70 3.43 0.64 5.03
C ASP A 70 3.62 2.16 5.07
N TYR A 71 2.51 2.88 5.08
CA TYR A 71 2.50 4.34 5.13
C TYR A 71 2.27 4.82 6.56
N VAL A 72 2.84 5.96 6.92
CA VAL A 72 2.48 6.66 8.17
C VAL A 72 1.00 7.02 8.19
N LYS A 73 0.43 7.14 9.39
CA LYS A 73 -1.04 7.33 9.58
C LYS A 73 -1.62 8.47 8.75
N ALA A 74 -0.91 9.61 8.65
CA ALA A 74 -1.37 10.75 7.86
C ALA A 74 -1.57 10.37 6.37
N ILE A 75 -0.58 9.72 5.76
CA ILE A 75 -0.68 9.27 4.37
C ILE A 75 -1.75 8.18 4.21
N GLN A 76 -1.88 7.29 5.20
CA GLN A 76 -2.95 6.28 5.17
C GLN A 76 -4.34 6.93 5.13
N GLN A 77 -4.56 8.02 5.87
CA GLN A 77 -5.82 8.77 5.87
C GLN A 77 -6.07 9.43 4.51
N GLU A 78 -5.09 10.15 3.97
CA GLU A 78 -5.18 10.74 2.62
C GLU A 78 -5.51 9.67 1.57
N ARG A 79 -4.81 8.54 1.61
CA ARG A 79 -5.04 7.43 0.66
C ARG A 79 -6.44 6.82 0.81
N ARG A 80 -7.00 6.75 2.02
CA ARG A 80 -8.39 6.29 2.21
C ARG A 80 -9.38 7.17 1.46
N ILE A 81 -9.19 8.49 1.52
CA ILE A 81 -10.03 9.45 0.79
C ILE A 81 -9.88 9.24 -0.72
N LEU A 82 -8.64 9.17 -1.22
CA LEU A 82 -8.37 8.93 -2.63
C LEU A 82 -8.93 7.61 -3.13
N ILE A 83 -8.84 6.54 -2.33
CA ILE A 83 -9.39 5.22 -2.69
C ILE A 83 -10.92 5.25 -2.76
N LYS A 84 -11.59 6.00 -1.87
CA LYS A 84 -13.05 6.17 -1.94
C LYS A 84 -13.44 6.92 -3.21
N ALA A 85 -12.75 8.01 -3.53
CA ALA A 85 -12.96 8.76 -4.77
C ALA A 85 -12.69 7.89 -6.01
N MET A 86 -11.63 7.10 -6.00
CA MET A 86 -11.34 6.14 -7.08
C MET A 86 -12.49 5.14 -7.29
N LYS A 87 -13.06 4.60 -6.21
CA LYS A 87 -14.19 3.66 -6.30
C LYS A 87 -15.42 4.33 -6.92
N LYS A 88 -15.70 5.58 -6.57
CA LYS A 88 -16.79 6.36 -7.20
C LYS A 88 -16.52 6.60 -8.69
N ALA A 89 -15.31 7.01 -9.06
CA ALA A 89 -14.91 7.19 -10.46
C ALA A 89 -15.11 5.90 -11.26
N ARG A 90 -14.69 4.75 -10.71
CA ARG A 90 -14.90 3.44 -11.35
C ARG A 90 -16.37 3.06 -11.47
N ALA A 91 -17.21 3.39 -10.50
CA ALA A 91 -18.65 3.16 -10.56
C ALA A 91 -19.31 3.98 -11.68
N LEU A 92 -18.72 5.11 -12.07
CA LEU A 92 -19.12 5.93 -13.22
C LEU A 92 -18.49 5.48 -14.56
N GLY A 93 -17.78 4.34 -14.57
CA GLY A 93 -17.13 3.80 -15.77
C GLY A 93 -15.80 4.45 -16.12
N LEU A 94 -15.23 5.29 -15.24
CA LEU A 94 -13.96 5.96 -15.49
C LEU A 94 -12.79 5.06 -15.05
N ASP A 95 -11.78 4.90 -15.92
CA ASP A 95 -10.52 4.26 -15.49
C ASP A 95 -9.84 5.15 -14.46
N SER A 96 -9.49 4.54 -13.32
CA SER A 96 -8.88 5.29 -12.22
C SER A 96 -7.99 4.41 -11.37
N LYS A 97 -6.90 5.02 -10.87
CA LYS A 97 -5.91 4.36 -10.02
C LYS A 97 -5.35 5.33 -8.98
N VAL A 98 -4.98 4.80 -7.82
CA VAL A 98 -4.27 5.57 -6.78
C VAL A 98 -2.82 5.09 -6.73
N ILE A 99 -1.91 6.00 -7.05
CA ILE A 99 -0.47 5.77 -6.98
C ILE A 99 0.09 6.77 -5.96
N ASP A 100 0.77 6.25 -4.94
CA ASP A 100 1.29 7.03 -3.83
C ASP A 100 0.19 7.94 -3.21
N ARG A 101 0.30 9.24 -3.30
CA ARG A 101 -0.62 10.24 -2.75
C ARG A 101 -1.49 10.92 -3.83
N TYR A 102 -1.61 10.28 -4.99
CA TYR A 102 -2.35 10.84 -6.12
C TYR A 102 -3.41 9.87 -6.63
N LEU A 103 -4.58 10.44 -6.94
CA LEU A 103 -5.64 9.79 -7.71
C LEU A 103 -5.46 10.18 -9.18
N PHE A 104 -5.37 9.20 -10.05
CA PHE A 104 -5.41 9.37 -11.49
C PHE A 104 -6.76 8.94 -12.01
N ILE A 105 -7.37 9.75 -12.88
CA ILE A 105 -8.62 9.44 -13.59
C ILE A 105 -8.33 9.63 -15.07
N GLY A 106 -8.42 8.55 -15.84
CA GLY A 106 -7.92 8.52 -17.22
C GLY A 106 -6.41 8.73 -17.26
N GLU A 107 -5.92 9.25 -18.39
CA GLU A 107 -4.49 9.49 -18.59
C GLU A 107 -4.04 10.90 -18.19
N GLU A 108 -4.95 11.86 -18.16
CA GLU A 108 -4.63 13.29 -18.04
C GLU A 108 -4.85 13.87 -16.64
N PHE A 109 -5.78 13.34 -15.86
CA PHE A 109 -6.18 13.97 -14.60
C PHE A 109 -5.51 13.35 -13.39
N ARG A 110 -4.77 14.19 -12.65
CA ARG A 110 -4.11 13.83 -11.38
C ARG A 110 -4.61 14.72 -10.24
N PHE A 111 -5.15 14.09 -9.19
CA PHE A 111 -5.70 14.78 -8.03
C PHE A 111 -4.96 14.38 -6.75
N THR A 112 -4.81 15.33 -5.84
CA THR A 112 -4.44 15.09 -4.43
C THR A 112 -5.68 15.01 -3.57
N CYS A 113 -5.53 14.65 -2.30
CA CYS A 113 -6.64 14.63 -1.34
C CYS A 113 -7.41 15.97 -1.27
N GLY A 114 -6.71 17.11 -1.40
CA GLY A 114 -7.32 18.44 -1.35
C GLY A 114 -7.91 18.94 -2.69
N THR A 115 -7.60 18.30 -3.80
CA THR A 115 -8.02 18.73 -5.16
C THR A 115 -9.03 17.81 -5.81
N ILE A 116 -9.55 16.82 -5.08
CA ILE A 116 -10.58 15.90 -5.60
C ILE A 116 -11.85 16.70 -5.95
N PRO A 117 -12.41 16.55 -7.16
CA PRO A 117 -13.67 17.17 -7.53
C PRO A 117 -14.83 16.74 -6.60
N GLU A 118 -15.74 17.66 -6.31
CA GLU A 118 -16.84 17.45 -5.34
C GLU A 118 -17.69 16.20 -5.65
N HIS A 119 -17.97 15.94 -6.91
CA HIS A 119 -18.79 14.78 -7.29
C HIS A 119 -18.13 13.42 -6.99
N PHE A 120 -16.82 13.39 -6.67
CA PHE A 120 -16.12 12.21 -6.19
C PHE A 120 -15.91 12.20 -4.66
N LYS A 121 -16.20 13.32 -3.94
CA LYS A 121 -16.14 13.36 -2.48
C LYS A 121 -17.35 12.69 -1.84
N GLU A 122 -17.19 12.20 -0.62
CA GLU A 122 -18.31 11.83 0.23
C GLU A 122 -18.77 13.07 1.01
N SER A 123 -20.06 13.29 1.14
CA SER A 123 -20.67 14.46 1.80
C SER A 123 -20.33 14.63 3.29
N SER A 124 -19.61 13.72 3.90
CA SER A 124 -19.28 13.73 5.34
C SER A 124 -17.79 13.94 5.67
N MET A 125 -16.94 14.34 4.68
CA MET A 125 -15.48 14.35 4.89
C MET A 125 -14.82 15.73 4.99
N GLU A 126 -15.59 16.81 5.13
CA GLU A 126 -15.04 18.18 5.08
C GLU A 126 -14.23 18.60 6.33
N THR A 127 -14.31 17.87 7.45
CA THR A 127 -13.83 18.36 8.74
C THR A 127 -12.38 18.01 9.09
N GLU A 128 -11.74 17.07 8.39
CA GLU A 128 -10.41 16.56 8.79
C GLU A 128 -9.21 17.05 7.95
N ILE A 129 -9.44 17.78 6.87
CA ILE A 129 -8.39 18.10 5.87
C ILE A 129 -7.47 19.26 6.27
N THR A 130 -7.87 20.10 7.23
CA THR A 130 -7.24 21.41 7.46
C THR A 130 -5.91 21.35 8.24
N THR A 131 -5.50 20.24 8.84
CA THR A 131 -4.42 20.20 9.84
C THR A 131 -3.04 19.74 9.33
N TYR A 132 -2.88 19.27 8.10
CA TYR A 132 -1.61 18.62 7.68
C TYR A 132 -0.93 19.24 6.46
N LYS A 133 -0.63 20.54 6.52
CA LYS A 133 0.04 21.27 5.40
C LYS A 133 1.56 21.25 5.38
N SER A 134 2.27 20.56 6.25
CA SER A 134 3.74 20.55 6.17
C SER A 134 4.39 19.29 6.74
N ILE A 135 4.63 18.29 5.93
CA ILE A 135 5.76 17.37 6.16
C ILE A 135 6.25 16.90 4.79
N SER A 136 7.27 17.57 4.28
CA SER A 136 8.12 17.03 3.22
C SER A 136 9.26 16.30 3.90
N ALA A 137 9.28 14.98 3.86
CA ALA A 137 10.39 14.18 4.33
C ALA A 137 10.67 13.06 3.33
N SER A 138 11.94 12.79 3.10
CA SER A 138 12.45 11.69 2.32
C SER A 138 11.94 10.36 2.90
N TRP A 139 11.14 9.63 2.14
CA TRP A 139 10.41 8.49 2.64
C TRP A 139 11.12 7.19 2.26
N ASN A 140 11.67 6.51 3.26
CA ASN A 140 11.91 5.08 3.18
C ASN A 140 10.57 4.39 3.47
N TYR A 141 9.94 3.81 2.44
CA TYR A 141 8.72 3.02 2.62
C TYR A 141 9.09 1.60 3.05
N ASP A 142 8.51 1.16 4.16
CA ASP A 142 8.53 -0.24 4.56
C ASP A 142 7.33 -0.97 3.93
N PHE A 143 7.45 -2.27 3.68
CA PHE A 143 6.34 -3.07 3.18
C PHE A 143 5.64 -3.80 4.31
N THR A 144 4.32 -3.85 4.22
CA THR A 144 3.49 -4.69 5.08
C THR A 144 3.00 -5.90 4.29
N LEU A 145 3.32 -7.09 4.80
CA LEU A 145 2.77 -8.35 4.34
C LEU A 145 1.55 -8.68 5.19
N LYS A 146 0.39 -8.84 4.56
CA LYS A 146 -0.78 -9.46 5.18
C LYS A 146 -0.82 -10.91 4.75
N LEU A 147 -0.48 -11.78 5.66
CA LEU A 147 -0.57 -13.23 5.55
C LEU A 147 -1.68 -13.73 6.42
#